data_8dd2a37b79837f286ccdda46ff7b67a7
#
_entry.id   8dd2a37b79837f286ccdda46ff7b67a7
#
_cell.length_a   1.000
_cell.length_b   1.000
_cell.length_c   1.000
_cell.angle_alpha   90.00
_cell.angle_beta   90.00
_cell.angle_gamma   90.00
#
_symmetry.space_group_name_H-M   'P 1'
#
loop_
_entity.id
_entity.type
_entity.pdbx_description
1 polymer ?
#
loop_
_entity_poly.entity_id
_entity_poly.type
_entity_poly.pdbx_seq_one_letter_code
_entity_poly.pdbx_strand_id
1 'polypeptide(L)'
;ARVGVIGFSAGGHLASTAATHFTCDANRPDFAVLVYPVITMDERFTHAGSRRNLLGEAPAEGLVAAFSNELRVTSGTPPTFIAFSDDDDGVPPVNGTLFYNALKAASVPGEIHIYPTGGHGWGWNETFKYKDEFRNSLVRWLSERLGE
;
A
#
# COMPACT_ATOMS: atom_id res chain seq x y z
N ALA A 1 -3.59 12.46 -19.77
CA ALA A 1 -3.38 11.03 -19.47
C ALA A 1 -3.35 10.88 -17.96
N ARG A 2 -3.90 9.78 -17.42
CA ARG A 2 -3.81 9.44 -16.00
C ARG A 2 -2.69 8.43 -15.80
N VAL A 3 -1.85 8.65 -14.80
CA VAL A 3 -0.70 7.80 -14.47
C VAL A 3 -0.84 7.33 -13.04
N GLY A 4 -0.97 6.03 -12.83
CA GLY A 4 -1.01 5.42 -11.51
C GLY A 4 0.27 4.67 -11.19
N VAL A 5 0.41 4.30 -9.92
CA VAL A 5 1.49 3.45 -9.42
C VAL A 5 0.93 2.18 -8.82
N ILE A 6 1.56 1.03 -9.12
CA ILE A 6 1.26 -0.25 -8.47
C ILE A 6 2.52 -0.80 -7.80
N GLY A 7 2.36 -1.32 -6.59
CA GLY A 7 3.46 -1.94 -5.86
C GLY A 7 3.03 -3.13 -5.01
N PHE A 8 3.93 -4.11 -4.91
CA PHE A 8 3.75 -5.37 -4.20
C PHE A 8 4.78 -5.47 -3.08
N SER A 9 4.41 -5.88 -1.89
CA SER A 9 5.31 -6.12 -0.77
C SER A 9 6.20 -4.88 -0.47
N ALA A 10 7.51 -5.01 -0.47
CA ALA A 10 8.44 -3.87 -0.37
C ALA A 10 8.27 -2.85 -1.51
N GLY A 11 7.90 -3.30 -2.72
CA GLY A 11 7.50 -2.40 -3.82
C GLY A 11 6.22 -1.62 -3.51
N GLY A 12 5.34 -2.16 -2.67
CA GLY A 12 4.18 -1.44 -2.12
C GLY A 12 4.59 -0.28 -1.22
N HIS A 13 5.69 -0.44 -0.46
CA HIS A 13 6.28 0.68 0.29
C HIS A 13 6.75 1.79 -0.67
N LEU A 14 7.48 1.44 -1.73
CA LEU A 14 7.92 2.42 -2.72
C LEU A 14 6.73 3.11 -3.41
N ALA A 15 5.69 2.36 -3.78
CA ALA A 15 4.49 2.92 -4.39
C ALA A 15 3.74 3.86 -3.43
N SER A 16 3.59 3.48 -2.16
CA SER A 16 2.97 4.34 -1.16
C SER A 16 3.84 5.56 -0.82
N THR A 17 5.18 5.44 -0.90
CA THR A 17 6.09 6.59 -0.78
C THR A 17 5.85 7.56 -1.95
N ALA A 18 5.77 7.09 -3.19
CA ALA A 18 5.44 7.95 -4.32
C ALA A 18 4.08 8.65 -4.16
N ALA A 19 3.11 7.97 -3.55
CA ALA A 19 1.76 8.49 -3.29
C ALA A 19 1.68 9.49 -2.13
N THR A 20 2.69 9.56 -1.23
CA THR A 20 2.64 10.38 -0.01
C THR A 20 3.76 11.41 0.09
N HIS A 21 4.88 11.24 -0.63
CA HIS A 21 6.06 12.10 -0.58
C HIS A 21 6.24 12.95 -1.85
N PHE A 22 5.21 13.07 -2.68
CA PHE A 22 5.25 13.96 -3.82
C PHE A 22 5.46 15.42 -3.36
N THR A 23 6.12 16.22 -4.18
CA THR A 23 6.46 17.61 -3.88
C THR A 23 5.68 18.62 -4.72
N CYS A 24 5.03 18.14 -5.79
CA CYS A 24 4.19 18.94 -6.67
C CYS A 24 3.24 18.00 -7.45
N ASP A 25 2.24 18.57 -8.11
CA ASP A 25 1.28 17.81 -8.92
C ASP A 25 1.93 17.05 -10.07
N ALA A 26 3.07 17.53 -10.60
CA ALA A 26 3.75 16.89 -11.72
C ALA A 26 4.38 15.52 -11.36
N ASN A 27 4.71 15.28 -10.08
CA ASN A 27 5.27 14.02 -9.62
C ASN A 27 4.31 13.22 -8.71
N ARG A 28 3.07 13.68 -8.57
CA ARG A 28 2.02 12.98 -7.84
C ARG A 28 1.32 11.98 -8.77
N PRO A 29 1.24 10.70 -8.41
CA PRO A 29 0.42 9.75 -9.19
C PRO A 29 -1.07 10.08 -9.07
N ASP A 30 -1.85 9.76 -10.10
CA ASP A 30 -3.31 9.98 -10.10
C ASP A 30 -4.04 8.96 -9.21
N PHE A 31 -3.45 7.78 -9.02
CA PHE A 31 -3.95 6.73 -8.13
C PHE A 31 -2.82 5.76 -7.71
N ALA A 32 -3.05 5.00 -6.64
CA ALA A 32 -2.13 3.96 -6.18
C ALA A 32 -2.85 2.62 -6.01
N VAL A 33 -2.14 1.53 -6.32
CA VAL A 33 -2.56 0.15 -6.06
C VAL A 33 -1.48 -0.52 -5.21
N LEU A 34 -1.84 -0.96 -4.02
CA LEU A 34 -0.94 -1.50 -3.02
C LEU A 34 -1.34 -2.94 -2.69
N VAL A 35 -0.52 -3.91 -3.06
CA VAL A 35 -0.80 -5.33 -2.88
C VAL A 35 0.14 -5.90 -1.82
N TYR A 36 -0.42 -6.35 -0.70
CA TYR A 36 0.28 -6.73 0.54
C TYR A 36 1.50 -5.83 0.85
N PRO A 37 1.29 -4.49 0.85
CA PRO A 37 2.39 -3.54 0.95
C PRO A 37 3.00 -3.52 2.33
N VAL A 38 4.32 -3.36 2.40
CA VAL A 38 4.95 -2.78 3.58
C VAL A 38 4.56 -1.31 3.63
N ILE A 39 4.11 -0.81 4.77
CA ILE A 39 3.66 0.58 4.96
C ILE A 39 4.39 1.24 6.13
N THR A 40 4.18 0.70 7.34
CA THR A 40 4.80 1.25 8.54
C THR A 40 6.24 0.79 8.70
N MET A 41 7.06 1.63 9.30
CA MET A 41 8.41 1.28 9.76
C MET A 41 8.45 1.01 11.27
N ASP A 42 7.30 1.00 11.97
CA ASP A 42 7.20 0.57 13.36
C ASP A 42 7.59 -0.92 13.47
N GLU A 43 8.61 -1.23 14.28
CA GLU A 43 9.17 -2.57 14.40
C GLU A 43 8.16 -3.63 14.86
N ARG A 44 7.09 -3.23 15.50
CA ARG A 44 6.02 -4.13 15.96
C ARG A 44 5.19 -4.71 14.82
N PHE A 45 5.15 -4.05 13.66
CA PHE A 45 4.21 -4.35 12.58
C PHE A 45 4.87 -4.42 11.21
N THR A 46 6.08 -3.88 11.06
CA THR A 46 6.78 -3.82 9.78
C THR A 46 7.36 -5.17 9.36
N HIS A 47 7.64 -5.32 8.07
CA HIS A 47 8.55 -6.37 7.62
C HIS A 47 10.00 -6.00 7.99
N ALA A 48 10.58 -6.72 8.94
CA ALA A 48 11.90 -6.40 9.52
C ALA A 48 13.03 -6.27 8.47
N GLY A 49 13.04 -7.15 7.46
CA GLY A 49 14.01 -7.10 6.36
C GLY A 49 13.89 -5.82 5.53
N SER A 50 12.69 -5.39 5.19
CA SER A 50 12.46 -4.15 4.44
C SER A 50 12.89 -2.92 5.25
N ARG A 51 12.53 -2.88 6.54
CA ARG A 51 12.94 -1.80 7.45
C ARG A 51 14.46 -1.70 7.55
N ARG A 52 15.14 -2.82 7.79
CA ARG A 52 16.61 -2.87 7.90
C ARG A 52 17.29 -2.42 6.61
N ASN A 53 16.81 -2.89 5.45
CA ASN A 53 17.41 -2.54 4.16
C ASN A 53 17.21 -1.06 3.81
N LEU A 54 16.10 -0.46 4.22
CA LEU A 54 15.78 0.93 3.93
C LEU A 54 16.42 1.90 4.93
N LEU A 55 16.37 1.59 6.22
CA LEU A 55 16.70 2.51 7.30
C LEU A 55 17.97 2.15 8.07
N GLY A 56 18.54 0.94 7.85
CA GLY A 56 19.65 0.40 8.65
C GLY A 56 19.20 -0.32 9.92
N GLU A 57 20.17 -0.86 10.66
CA GLU A 57 19.92 -1.67 11.87
C GLU A 57 19.37 -0.84 13.05
N ALA A 58 19.83 0.39 13.20
CA ALA A 58 19.45 1.29 14.29
C ALA A 58 19.08 2.68 13.75
N PRO A 59 17.92 2.81 13.08
CA PRO A 59 17.52 4.07 12.48
C PRO A 59 17.18 5.11 13.56
N ALA A 60 17.46 6.38 13.27
CA ALA A 60 16.98 7.47 14.07
C ALA A 60 15.44 7.49 14.06
N GLU A 61 14.83 7.85 15.20
CA GLU A 61 13.38 7.90 15.37
C GLU A 61 12.67 8.75 14.29
N GLY A 62 13.26 9.87 13.91
CA GLY A 62 12.76 10.72 12.84
C GLY A 62 12.71 10.04 11.48
N LEU A 63 13.62 9.09 11.17
CA LEU A 63 13.57 8.30 9.93
C LEU A 63 12.45 7.28 9.95
N VAL A 64 12.22 6.61 11.07
CA VAL A 64 11.11 5.68 11.24
C VAL A 64 9.78 6.39 10.94
N ALA A 65 9.53 7.53 11.56
CA ALA A 65 8.33 8.33 11.33
C ALA A 65 8.24 8.87 9.88
N ALA A 66 9.37 9.30 9.30
CA ALA A 66 9.39 9.84 7.94
C ALA A 66 9.03 8.79 6.88
N PHE A 67 9.42 7.53 7.08
CA PHE A 67 9.16 6.42 6.16
C PHE A 67 8.03 5.49 6.58
N SER A 68 7.31 5.79 7.65
CA SER A 68 6.01 5.18 7.96
C SER A 68 4.94 5.93 7.16
N ASN A 69 4.58 5.36 5.99
CA ASN A 69 3.81 6.08 4.97
C ASN A 69 2.37 6.40 5.42
N GLU A 70 1.81 5.66 6.37
CA GLU A 70 0.52 5.98 6.99
C GLU A 70 0.55 7.34 7.72
N LEU A 71 1.70 7.75 8.23
CA LEU A 71 1.89 9.05 8.91
C LEU A 71 2.08 10.21 7.93
N ARG A 72 2.22 9.90 6.63
CA ARG A 72 2.48 10.88 5.57
C ARG A 72 1.25 11.14 4.69
N VAL A 73 0.15 10.44 4.94
CA VAL A 73 -1.10 10.64 4.22
C VAL A 73 -1.65 12.04 4.50
N THR A 74 -2.04 12.73 3.43
CA THR A 74 -2.68 14.06 3.46
C THR A 74 -3.90 14.07 2.55
N SER A 75 -4.67 15.14 2.54
CA SER A 75 -5.79 15.31 1.60
C SER A 75 -5.35 15.34 0.13
N GLY A 76 -4.08 15.55 -0.16
CA GLY A 76 -3.49 15.48 -1.49
C GLY A 76 -3.07 14.06 -1.91
N THR A 77 -3.05 13.09 -1.00
CA THR A 77 -2.74 11.69 -1.33
C THR A 77 -3.75 11.17 -2.35
N PRO A 78 -3.30 10.45 -3.41
CA PRO A 78 -4.22 9.98 -4.43
C PRO A 78 -5.15 8.86 -3.92
N PRO A 79 -6.32 8.63 -4.57
CA PRO A 79 -7.16 7.47 -4.31
C PRO A 79 -6.35 6.18 -4.36
N THR A 80 -6.58 5.28 -3.41
CA THR A 80 -5.76 4.08 -3.24
C THR A 80 -6.60 2.82 -3.09
N PHE A 81 -6.22 1.77 -3.85
CA PHE A 81 -6.70 0.41 -3.71
C PHE A 81 -5.68 -0.41 -2.92
N ILE A 82 -6.12 -1.21 -1.94
CA ILE A 82 -5.26 -1.99 -1.05
C ILE A 82 -5.78 -3.42 -1.00
N ALA A 83 -4.90 -4.42 -1.08
CA ALA A 83 -5.27 -5.82 -0.95
C ALA A 83 -4.25 -6.62 -0.13
N PHE A 84 -4.75 -7.49 0.76
CA PHE A 84 -3.98 -8.36 1.66
C PHE A 84 -4.60 -9.75 1.78
N SER A 85 -3.84 -10.71 2.35
CA SER A 85 -4.39 -11.90 3.00
C SER A 85 -4.32 -11.75 4.52
N ASP A 86 -5.34 -12.24 5.23
CA ASP A 86 -5.42 -12.16 6.71
C ASP A 86 -4.33 -12.99 7.39
N ASP A 87 -3.92 -14.08 6.74
CA ASP A 87 -2.87 -15.02 7.17
C ASP A 87 -1.46 -14.64 6.67
N ASP A 88 -1.22 -13.38 6.30
CA ASP A 88 0.11 -12.90 5.89
C ASP A 88 1.00 -12.66 7.12
N ASP A 89 1.87 -13.61 7.42
CA ASP A 89 2.85 -13.54 8.52
C ASP A 89 4.10 -12.72 8.14
N GLY A 90 4.35 -12.50 6.86
CA GLY A 90 5.50 -11.75 6.37
C GLY A 90 5.31 -10.24 6.44
N VAL A 91 4.15 -9.78 5.97
CA VAL A 91 3.71 -8.39 6.05
C VAL A 91 2.29 -8.37 6.61
N PRO A 92 2.12 -8.25 7.91
CA PRO A 92 0.79 -8.33 8.54
C PRO A 92 -0.20 -7.31 7.96
N PRO A 93 -1.49 -7.69 7.79
CA PRO A 93 -2.51 -6.83 7.17
C PRO A 93 -2.76 -5.51 7.92
N VAL A 94 -2.26 -5.38 9.15
CA VAL A 94 -2.25 -4.11 9.89
C VAL A 94 -1.57 -2.98 9.10
N ASN A 95 -0.57 -3.29 8.25
CA ASN A 95 0.03 -2.30 7.35
C ASN A 95 -1.02 -1.64 6.45
N GLY A 96 -1.88 -2.44 5.83
CA GLY A 96 -2.96 -1.94 4.97
C GLY A 96 -4.03 -1.19 5.74
N THR A 97 -4.43 -1.68 6.91
CA THR A 97 -5.47 -1.02 7.71
C THR A 97 -5.00 0.30 8.29
N LEU A 98 -3.73 0.44 8.68
CA LEU A 98 -3.15 1.72 9.11
C LEU A 98 -3.21 2.75 7.97
N PHE A 99 -2.79 2.36 6.76
CA PHE A 99 -2.84 3.26 5.60
C PHE A 99 -4.26 3.63 5.21
N TYR A 100 -5.17 2.64 5.18
CA TYR A 100 -6.59 2.88 4.90
C TYR A 100 -7.23 3.84 5.91
N ASN A 101 -6.97 3.66 7.20
CA ASN A 101 -7.48 4.56 8.25
C ASN A 101 -6.94 5.99 8.08
N ALA A 102 -5.66 6.12 7.71
CA ALA A 102 -5.07 7.43 7.41
C ALA A 102 -5.73 8.10 6.18
N LEU A 103 -6.00 7.34 5.10
CA LEU A 103 -6.76 7.84 3.95
C LEU A 103 -8.14 8.34 4.39
N LYS A 104 -8.87 7.58 5.22
CA LYS A 104 -10.20 7.97 5.70
C LYS A 104 -10.14 9.23 6.56
N ALA A 105 -9.15 9.34 7.45
CA ALA A 105 -8.95 10.55 8.27
C ALA A 105 -8.64 11.79 7.42
N ALA A 106 -7.94 11.61 6.28
CA ALA A 106 -7.62 12.68 5.33
C ALA A 106 -8.73 12.94 4.28
N SER A 107 -9.89 12.26 4.39
CA SER A 107 -11.00 12.33 3.41
C SER A 107 -10.61 11.90 1.99
N VAL A 108 -9.62 11.02 1.87
CA VAL A 108 -9.17 10.46 0.60
C VAL A 108 -9.94 9.17 0.28
N PRO A 109 -10.41 8.96 -0.95
CA PRO A 109 -11.03 7.71 -1.35
C PRO A 109 -10.06 6.53 -1.24
N GLY A 110 -10.47 5.48 -0.55
CA GLY A 110 -9.71 4.24 -0.41
C GLY A 110 -10.63 3.03 -0.48
N GLU A 111 -10.13 1.95 -1.08
CA GLU A 111 -10.78 0.63 -1.07
C GLU A 111 -9.78 -0.39 -0.54
N ILE A 112 -10.21 -1.26 0.41
CA ILE A 112 -9.37 -2.28 1.00
C ILE A 112 -10.06 -3.64 0.96
N HIS A 113 -9.29 -4.66 0.57
CA HIS A 113 -9.69 -6.06 0.56
C HIS A 113 -8.72 -6.88 1.41
N ILE A 114 -9.25 -7.65 2.36
CA ILE A 114 -8.48 -8.59 3.16
C ILE A 114 -9.09 -9.98 2.93
N TYR A 115 -8.37 -10.82 2.20
CA TYR A 115 -8.80 -12.18 1.89
C TYR A 115 -8.46 -13.12 3.05
N PRO A 116 -9.31 -14.11 3.38
CA PRO A 116 -9.11 -14.97 4.54
C PRO A 116 -7.80 -15.74 4.55
N THR A 117 -7.31 -16.15 3.38
CA THR A 117 -6.07 -16.92 3.22
C THR A 117 -5.34 -16.56 1.93
N GLY A 118 -4.04 -16.85 1.89
CA GLY A 118 -3.19 -16.63 0.72
C GLY A 118 -1.74 -16.41 1.11
N GLY A 119 -1.48 -16.10 2.38
CA GLY A 119 -0.15 -15.75 2.85
C GLY A 119 0.40 -14.51 2.15
N HIS A 120 1.73 -14.48 1.99
CA HIS A 120 2.42 -13.40 1.31
C HIS A 120 2.81 -13.76 -0.12
N GLY A 121 2.86 -12.77 -1.02
CA GLY A 121 3.49 -12.92 -2.33
C GLY A 121 2.63 -13.54 -3.43
N TRP A 122 1.31 -13.65 -3.23
CA TRP A 122 0.42 -14.25 -4.22
C TRP A 122 0.29 -13.45 -5.54
N GLY A 123 0.45 -12.12 -5.49
CA GLY A 123 0.51 -11.24 -6.66
C GLY A 123 -0.53 -11.53 -7.73
N TRP A 124 -0.06 -11.85 -8.94
CA TRP A 124 -0.89 -12.26 -10.08
C TRP A 124 -0.94 -13.77 -10.27
N ASN A 125 -0.65 -14.54 -9.21
CA ASN A 125 -0.51 -16.00 -9.28
C ASN A 125 -1.85 -16.68 -9.54
N GLU A 126 -1.86 -17.64 -10.49
CA GLU A 126 -3.04 -18.45 -10.85
C GLU A 126 -3.49 -19.39 -9.73
N THR A 127 -2.60 -19.72 -8.80
CA THR A 127 -2.91 -20.58 -7.64
C THR A 127 -3.54 -19.84 -6.47
N PHE A 128 -3.58 -18.51 -6.49
CA PHE A 128 -4.25 -17.74 -5.46
C PHE A 128 -5.75 -18.00 -5.46
N LYS A 129 -6.28 -18.47 -4.34
CA LYS A 129 -7.68 -18.90 -4.23
C LYS A 129 -8.68 -17.79 -4.59
N TYR A 130 -8.37 -16.54 -4.28
CA TYR A 130 -9.25 -15.37 -4.48
C TYR A 130 -8.80 -14.50 -5.68
N LYS A 131 -8.07 -15.09 -6.63
CA LYS A 131 -7.52 -14.35 -7.78
C LYS A 131 -8.58 -13.64 -8.61
N ASP A 132 -9.72 -14.28 -8.82
CA ASP A 132 -10.80 -13.73 -9.65
C ASP A 132 -11.49 -12.57 -8.94
N GLU A 133 -11.76 -12.68 -7.64
CA GLU A 133 -12.29 -11.62 -6.81
C GLU A 133 -11.34 -10.42 -6.76
N PHE A 134 -10.04 -10.68 -6.55
CA PHE A 134 -9.01 -9.64 -6.56
C PHE A 134 -8.95 -8.93 -7.92
N ARG A 135 -8.82 -9.69 -9.01
CA ARG A 135 -8.70 -9.13 -10.37
C ARG A 135 -9.93 -8.35 -10.78
N ASN A 136 -11.12 -8.90 -10.53
CA ASN A 136 -12.38 -8.24 -10.86
C ASN A 136 -12.57 -6.94 -10.07
N SER A 137 -12.27 -6.95 -8.76
CA SER A 137 -12.33 -5.75 -7.92
C SER A 137 -11.34 -4.69 -8.38
N LEU A 138 -10.10 -5.09 -8.68
CA LEU A 138 -9.08 -4.17 -9.17
C LEU A 138 -9.44 -3.58 -10.54
N VAL A 139 -9.90 -4.40 -11.49
CA VAL A 139 -10.31 -3.93 -12.83
C VAL A 139 -11.48 -2.95 -12.71
N ARG A 140 -12.52 -3.31 -11.96
CA ARG A 140 -13.65 -2.39 -11.68
C ARG A 140 -13.15 -1.05 -11.10
N TRP A 141 -12.32 -1.12 -10.07
CA TRP A 141 -11.79 0.07 -9.40
C TRP A 141 -10.97 0.95 -10.36
N LEU A 142 -10.14 0.34 -11.22
CA LEU A 142 -9.35 1.05 -12.23
C LEU A 142 -10.24 1.70 -13.29
N SER A 143 -11.24 0.99 -13.83
CA SER A 143 -12.19 1.53 -14.82
C SER A 143 -12.90 2.78 -14.26
N GLU A 144 -13.36 2.75 -13.01
CA GLU A 144 -13.95 3.92 -12.34
C GLU A 144 -12.97 5.10 -12.26
N ARG A 145 -11.66 4.85 -12.08
CA ARG A 145 -10.62 5.90 -11.99
C ARG A 145 -10.21 6.43 -13.37
N LEU A 146 -10.23 5.57 -14.39
CA LEU A 146 -9.86 5.94 -15.75
C LEU A 146 -11.02 6.57 -16.54
N GLY A 147 -12.25 6.39 -16.07
CA GLY A 147 -13.46 6.90 -16.72
C GLY A 147 -13.89 6.05 -17.91
N GLU A 148 -13.67 4.73 -17.80
CA GLU A 148 -14.05 3.72 -18.78
C GLU A 148 -15.34 3.01 -18.37
#